data_3e9bcd16d71c24d8e70d6f5fb893c9cc
#
_entry.id   3e9bcd16d71c24d8e70d6f5fb893c9cc
#
_cell.length_a   1.000
_cell.length_b   1.000
_cell.length_c   1.000
_cell.angle_alpha   90.00
_cell.angle_beta   90.00
_cell.angle_gamma   90.00
#
_symmetry.space_group_name_H-M   'P 1'
#
loop_
_entity.id
_entity.type
_entity.pdbx_description
1 polymer ?
#
loop_
_entity_poly.entity_id
_entity_poly.type
_entity_poly.pdbx_seq_one_letter_code
_entity_poly.pdbx_strand_id
1 'polypeptide(L)'
;MIVTLTPNPSVDRTVSITTLQRGEVQRATASRIDPGGKGVNISRALTAHKARTLAVLPAGGPEGHLLAELLGEAGIDVSAVPIEGSIRANIALVEPDGTTTKINEPGPHLSAAEIGALFACAEATLVGQPSWLVGSGSLPPGVDEDLYAELVQRCHDAGVRVAIDTSGQALRHAVAAGPNLIKPNLEELEGLVDKSLSTLGDVLTACTDLVTHRVATVVVSMGRHGALLVTSSVIAHAVAPVSTPLSTVGAGDALLAGYLYATGSGSTSVDALCTGVAWGAAAVTLPGSRMPTPADVAGIRVSLTTEPDLALPLTS
;
A
#
# COMPACT_ATOMS: atom_id res chain seq x y z
N MET A 1 -15.44 -7.90 4.98
CA MET A 1 -14.05 -8.33 5.18
C MET A 1 -13.22 -7.86 3.99
N ILE A 2 -11.98 -7.40 4.22
CA ILE A 2 -11.02 -7.02 3.17
C ILE A 2 -9.86 -8.04 3.23
N VAL A 3 -9.52 -8.64 2.08
CA VAL A 3 -8.42 -9.59 1.95
C VAL A 3 -7.24 -8.89 1.31
N THR A 4 -6.03 -9.07 1.85
CA THR A 4 -4.79 -8.56 1.24
C THR A 4 -3.91 -9.69 0.78
N LEU A 5 -3.41 -9.63 -0.44
CA LEU A 5 -2.37 -10.50 -0.98
C LEU A 5 -1.07 -9.73 -1.04
N THR A 6 -0.06 -10.20 -0.32
CA THR A 6 1.28 -9.61 -0.27
C THR A 6 2.31 -10.64 -0.74
N PRO A 7 2.67 -10.67 -2.04
CA PRO A 7 3.58 -11.69 -2.57
C PRO A 7 5.01 -11.59 -2.03
N ASN A 8 5.43 -10.40 -1.58
CA ASN A 8 6.78 -10.13 -1.09
C ASN A 8 6.76 -9.39 0.26
N PRO A 9 6.24 -10.03 1.33
CA PRO A 9 6.21 -9.44 2.66
C PRO A 9 7.64 -9.29 3.22
N SER A 10 7.78 -8.56 4.31
CA SER A 10 9.06 -8.35 4.97
C SER A 10 8.94 -8.29 6.49
N VAL A 11 10.07 -8.45 7.15
CA VAL A 11 10.27 -7.96 8.51
C VAL A 11 11.05 -6.65 8.40
N ASP A 12 10.46 -5.56 8.85
CA ASP A 12 11.08 -4.24 8.77
C ASP A 12 11.79 -3.90 10.07
N ARG A 13 13.11 -3.72 10.00
CA ARG A 13 13.94 -3.37 11.14
C ARG A 13 14.35 -1.91 11.07
N THR A 14 13.86 -1.10 12.01
CA THR A 14 14.29 0.30 12.18
C THR A 14 15.39 0.37 13.22
N VAL A 15 16.54 0.91 12.85
CA VAL A 15 17.72 1.06 13.72
C VAL A 15 18.04 2.54 13.84
N SER A 16 17.94 3.08 15.04
CA SER A 16 18.36 4.45 15.33
C SER A 16 19.86 4.53 15.55
N ILE A 17 20.52 5.45 14.88
CA ILE A 17 21.95 5.72 14.98
C ILE A 17 22.20 7.21 15.21
N THR A 18 23.39 7.60 15.68
CA THR A 18 23.74 9.01 15.85
C THR A 18 23.98 9.70 14.51
N THR A 19 24.75 9.06 13.65
CA THR A 19 25.01 9.47 12.25
C THR A 19 25.58 8.31 11.48
N LEU A 20 25.27 8.22 10.17
CA LEU A 20 25.80 7.17 9.31
C LEU A 20 27.19 7.53 8.82
N GLN A 21 28.19 6.81 9.31
CA GLN A 21 29.58 6.95 8.87
C GLN A 21 29.99 5.74 8.01
N ARG A 22 30.21 5.97 6.74
CA ARG A 22 30.57 4.89 5.78
C ARG A 22 31.94 4.32 6.12
N GLY A 23 32.01 2.99 6.19
CA GLY A 23 33.25 2.26 6.49
C GLY A 23 33.55 2.08 7.98
N GLU A 24 32.73 2.65 8.86
CA GLU A 24 32.93 2.57 10.32
C GLU A 24 31.90 1.63 10.98
N VAL A 25 32.25 1.15 12.18
CA VAL A 25 31.32 0.38 13.02
C VAL A 25 30.27 1.31 13.62
N GLN A 26 29.01 1.09 13.22
CA GLN A 26 27.90 1.83 13.77
C GLN A 26 27.36 1.16 15.04
N ARG A 27 27.03 1.96 16.08
CA ARG A 27 26.35 1.46 17.27
C ARG A 27 24.94 2.02 17.31
N ALA A 28 23.96 1.12 17.30
CA ALA A 28 22.57 1.48 17.43
C ALA A 28 22.27 2.08 18.81
N THR A 29 21.49 3.15 18.86
CA THR A 29 20.95 3.73 20.09
C THR A 29 19.60 3.11 20.46
N ALA A 30 18.84 2.63 19.46
CA ALA A 30 17.60 1.89 19.61
C ALA A 30 17.37 0.99 18.39
N SER A 31 16.53 -0.04 18.56
CA SER A 31 16.10 -0.89 17.46
C SER A 31 14.65 -1.29 17.67
N ARG A 32 13.88 -1.35 16.56
CA ARG A 32 12.51 -1.83 16.53
C ARG A 32 12.28 -2.74 15.34
N ILE A 33 11.42 -3.73 15.51
CA ILE A 33 11.01 -4.66 14.47
C ILE A 33 9.50 -4.51 14.27
N ASP A 34 9.08 -4.35 13.01
CA ASP A 34 7.68 -4.24 12.61
C ASP A 34 7.37 -5.25 11.50
N PRO A 35 6.15 -5.79 11.42
CA PRO A 35 5.71 -6.53 10.25
C PRO A 35 5.59 -5.57 9.06
N GLY A 36 6.13 -5.97 7.89
CA GLY A 36 6.26 -5.12 6.71
C GLY A 36 5.69 -5.73 5.43
N GLY A 37 5.58 -4.87 4.43
CA GLY A 37 4.95 -5.13 3.14
C GLY A 37 3.64 -4.36 2.98
N LYS A 38 3.36 -3.84 1.77
CA LYS A 38 2.21 -2.94 1.53
C LYS A 38 0.88 -3.57 2.00
N GLY A 39 0.56 -4.81 1.62
CA GLY A 39 -0.69 -5.45 2.03
C GLY A 39 -0.73 -5.77 3.52
N VAL A 40 0.40 -6.12 4.12
CA VAL A 40 0.53 -6.25 5.57
C VAL A 40 0.19 -4.93 6.26
N ASN A 41 0.73 -3.81 5.78
CA ASN A 41 0.44 -2.48 6.32
C ASN A 41 -1.04 -2.10 6.18
N ILE A 42 -1.68 -2.45 5.04
CA ILE A 42 -3.12 -2.27 4.85
C ILE A 42 -3.90 -3.06 5.91
N SER A 43 -3.58 -4.35 6.12
CA SER A 43 -4.24 -5.17 7.14
C SER A 43 -4.03 -4.62 8.55
N ARG A 44 -2.81 -4.13 8.87
CA ARG A 44 -2.50 -3.48 10.16
C ARG A 44 -3.37 -2.23 10.39
N ALA A 45 -3.49 -1.36 9.37
CA ALA A 45 -4.34 -0.17 9.46
C ALA A 45 -5.82 -0.54 9.63
N LEU A 46 -6.32 -1.52 8.89
CA LEU A 46 -7.69 -2.02 9.02
C LEU A 46 -7.97 -2.57 10.42
N THR A 47 -7.08 -3.40 10.96
CA THR A 47 -7.22 -3.98 12.30
C THR A 47 -7.18 -2.92 13.39
N ALA A 48 -6.32 -1.89 13.27
CA ALA A 48 -6.30 -0.76 14.20
C ALA A 48 -7.65 -0.02 14.26
N HIS A 49 -8.43 -0.06 13.16
CA HIS A 49 -9.78 0.49 13.07
C HIS A 49 -10.89 -0.57 13.26
N LYS A 50 -10.55 -1.76 13.80
CA LYS A 50 -11.48 -2.86 14.10
C LYS A 50 -12.22 -3.41 12.86
N ALA A 51 -11.67 -3.21 11.67
CA ALA A 51 -12.19 -3.80 10.46
C ALA A 51 -11.69 -5.25 10.31
N ARG A 52 -12.56 -6.13 9.82
CA ARG A 52 -12.16 -7.52 9.55
C ARG A 52 -11.28 -7.59 8.31
N THR A 53 -10.10 -8.15 8.47
CA THR A 53 -9.14 -8.37 7.39
C THR A 53 -8.52 -9.76 7.47
N LEU A 54 -8.04 -10.27 6.34
CA LEU A 54 -7.24 -11.50 6.23
C LEU A 54 -6.02 -11.20 5.37
N ALA A 55 -4.83 -11.43 5.90
CA ALA A 55 -3.58 -11.28 5.17
C ALA A 55 -3.15 -12.63 4.56
N VAL A 56 -3.09 -12.71 3.23
CA VAL A 56 -2.55 -13.84 2.46
C VAL A 56 -1.12 -13.48 2.06
N LEU A 57 -0.15 -14.31 2.44
CA LEU A 57 1.26 -14.03 2.21
C LEU A 57 2.12 -15.31 2.25
N PRO A 58 3.27 -15.35 1.56
CA PRO A 58 4.26 -16.41 1.74
C PRO A 58 4.98 -16.24 3.08
N ALA A 59 5.26 -17.33 3.77
CA ALA A 59 6.03 -17.35 5.01
C ALA A 59 7.03 -18.50 5.02
N GLY A 60 8.30 -18.16 5.12
CA GLY A 60 9.41 -19.12 5.20
C GLY A 60 10.59 -18.54 5.95
N GLY A 61 11.43 -19.40 6.48
CA GLY A 61 12.59 -19.04 7.29
C GLY A 61 12.26 -18.43 8.64
N PRO A 62 13.29 -18.00 9.40
CA PRO A 62 13.12 -17.34 10.70
C PRO A 62 12.29 -16.05 10.61
N GLU A 63 12.48 -15.26 9.55
CA GLU A 63 11.76 -14.01 9.32
C GLU A 63 10.27 -14.27 9.04
N GLY A 64 9.93 -15.39 8.36
CA GLY A 64 8.54 -15.78 8.13
C GLY A 64 7.82 -16.17 9.42
N HIS A 65 8.49 -16.88 10.32
CA HIS A 65 7.94 -17.19 11.66
C HIS A 65 7.74 -15.93 12.48
N LEU A 66 8.76 -15.04 12.51
CA LEU A 66 8.66 -13.77 13.23
C LEU A 66 7.53 -12.89 12.68
N LEU A 67 7.36 -12.81 11.36
CA LEU A 67 6.26 -12.08 10.75
C LEU A 67 4.90 -12.63 11.22
N ALA A 68 4.73 -13.95 11.21
CA ALA A 68 3.49 -14.57 11.65
C ALA A 68 3.18 -14.30 13.14
N GLU A 69 4.20 -14.33 14.00
CA GLU A 69 4.06 -13.97 15.43
C GLU A 69 3.62 -12.52 15.59
N LEU A 70 4.31 -11.58 14.94
CA LEU A 70 3.99 -10.16 15.02
C LEU A 70 2.57 -9.85 14.51
N LEU A 71 2.11 -10.52 13.47
CA LEU A 71 0.76 -10.37 12.94
C LEU A 71 -0.29 -10.96 13.89
N GLY A 72 0.00 -12.12 14.50
CA GLY A 72 -0.85 -12.73 15.52
C GLY A 72 -0.99 -11.86 16.77
N GLU A 73 0.11 -11.27 17.27
CA GLU A 73 0.10 -10.29 18.37
C GLU A 73 -0.73 -9.05 18.05
N ALA A 74 -0.70 -8.61 16.78
CA ALA A 74 -1.52 -7.51 16.31
C ALA A 74 -3.00 -7.87 16.09
N GLY A 75 -3.40 -9.14 16.28
CA GLY A 75 -4.77 -9.62 16.08
C GLY A 75 -5.20 -9.67 14.61
N ILE A 76 -4.25 -9.86 13.69
CA ILE A 76 -4.50 -9.97 12.25
C ILE A 76 -4.63 -11.45 11.87
N ASP A 77 -5.75 -11.81 11.26
CA ASP A 77 -5.92 -13.14 10.69
C ASP A 77 -4.95 -13.30 9.49
N VAL A 78 -4.20 -14.41 9.49
CA VAL A 78 -3.18 -14.69 8.47
C VAL A 78 -3.45 -16.03 7.81
N SER A 79 -3.38 -16.04 6.49
CA SER A 79 -3.29 -17.26 5.68
C SER A 79 -1.87 -17.34 5.10
N ALA A 80 -0.97 -17.96 5.87
CA ALA A 80 0.43 -18.09 5.51
C ALA A 80 0.65 -19.30 4.59
N VAL A 81 1.26 -19.07 3.43
CA VAL A 81 1.68 -20.11 2.50
C VAL A 81 3.14 -20.46 2.78
N PRO A 82 3.45 -21.69 3.19
CA PRO A 82 4.82 -22.10 3.44
C PRO A 82 5.67 -22.02 2.17
N ILE A 83 6.87 -21.45 2.28
CA ILE A 83 7.87 -21.39 1.21
C ILE A 83 9.21 -21.93 1.71
N GLU A 84 10.06 -22.42 0.78
CA GLU A 84 11.39 -22.96 1.11
C GLU A 84 12.36 -21.85 1.54
N GLY A 85 12.34 -20.70 0.81
CA GLY A 85 13.18 -19.55 1.10
C GLY A 85 12.73 -18.76 2.33
N SER A 86 13.65 -17.97 2.93
CA SER A 86 13.27 -17.00 3.95
C SER A 86 12.67 -15.76 3.30
N ILE A 87 11.60 -15.21 3.89
CA ILE A 87 11.13 -13.89 3.48
C ILE A 87 12.21 -12.83 3.77
N ARG A 88 12.10 -11.68 3.14
CA ARG A 88 13.10 -10.62 3.24
C ARG A 88 13.02 -9.85 4.55
N ALA A 89 14.17 -9.27 4.95
CA ALA A 89 14.25 -8.21 5.95
C ALA A 89 14.59 -6.87 5.28
N ASN A 90 13.92 -5.81 5.66
CA ASN A 90 14.30 -4.45 5.27
C ASN A 90 14.93 -3.75 6.48
N ILE A 91 15.94 -2.93 6.25
CA ILE A 91 16.62 -2.17 7.30
C ILE A 91 16.46 -0.68 7.01
N ALA A 92 15.98 0.08 8.00
CA ALA A 92 15.95 1.53 7.98
C ALA A 92 16.90 2.06 9.05
N LEU A 93 17.93 2.78 8.64
CA LEU A 93 18.83 3.52 9.53
C LEU A 93 18.28 4.93 9.68
N VAL A 94 17.97 5.33 10.92
CA VAL A 94 17.34 6.63 11.20
C VAL A 94 18.27 7.48 12.07
N GLU A 95 18.58 8.68 11.60
CA GLU A 95 19.39 9.68 12.28
C GLU A 95 18.49 10.68 13.05
N PRO A 96 19.02 11.41 14.06
CA PRO A 96 18.22 12.30 14.90
C PRO A 96 17.53 13.46 14.15
N ASP A 97 18.06 13.86 12.99
CA ASP A 97 17.49 14.90 12.13
C ASP A 97 16.34 14.39 11.26
N GLY A 98 16.02 13.06 11.34
CA GLY A 98 15.00 12.41 10.52
C GLY A 98 15.53 11.81 9.22
N THR A 99 16.79 12.02 8.88
CA THR A 99 17.42 11.38 7.72
C THR A 99 17.32 9.86 7.84
N THR A 100 16.78 9.22 6.81
CA THR A 100 16.53 7.77 6.80
C THR A 100 17.18 7.11 5.59
N THR A 101 18.14 6.22 5.86
CA THR A 101 18.76 5.37 4.82
C THR A 101 18.12 3.99 4.85
N LYS A 102 17.57 3.55 3.73
CA LYS A 102 16.89 2.26 3.61
C LYS A 102 17.72 1.27 2.82
N ILE A 103 17.75 0.02 3.30
CA ILE A 103 18.32 -1.14 2.62
C ILE A 103 17.18 -2.16 2.51
N ASN A 104 16.68 -2.35 1.29
CA ASN A 104 15.59 -3.27 1.02
C ASN A 104 16.15 -4.51 0.32
N GLU A 105 15.90 -5.68 0.89
CA GLU A 105 16.24 -6.95 0.26
C GLU A 105 15.25 -7.28 -0.87
N PRO A 106 15.69 -8.01 -1.91
CA PRO A 106 14.83 -8.37 -3.05
C PRO A 106 13.68 -9.33 -2.66
N GLY A 107 13.87 -10.14 -1.63
CA GLY A 107 12.99 -11.24 -1.25
C GLY A 107 13.44 -12.60 -1.82
N PRO A 108 12.78 -13.69 -1.41
CA PRO A 108 13.10 -15.03 -1.86
C PRO A 108 12.67 -15.27 -3.30
N HIS A 109 13.32 -16.20 -3.97
CA HIS A 109 12.83 -16.77 -5.21
C HIS A 109 11.67 -17.73 -4.88
N LEU A 110 10.50 -17.54 -5.50
CA LEU A 110 9.37 -18.46 -5.35
C LEU A 110 9.31 -19.44 -6.51
N SER A 111 9.10 -20.70 -6.20
CA SER A 111 8.82 -21.73 -7.21
C SER A 111 7.39 -21.59 -7.78
N ALA A 112 7.15 -22.16 -8.95
CA ALA A 112 5.81 -22.20 -9.55
C ALA A 112 4.77 -22.87 -8.63
N ALA A 113 5.18 -23.87 -7.84
CA ALA A 113 4.30 -24.54 -6.88
C ALA A 113 3.91 -23.60 -5.71
N GLU A 114 4.85 -22.82 -5.18
CA GLU A 114 4.59 -21.84 -4.11
C GLU A 114 3.72 -20.69 -4.62
N ILE A 115 3.95 -20.21 -5.84
CA ILE A 115 3.10 -19.20 -6.50
C ILE A 115 1.70 -19.76 -6.67
N GLY A 116 1.56 -20.98 -7.18
CA GLY A 116 0.26 -21.66 -7.32
C GLY A 116 -0.47 -21.83 -6.00
N ALA A 117 0.24 -22.17 -4.93
CA ALA A 117 -0.32 -22.28 -3.57
C ALA A 117 -0.78 -20.91 -3.03
N LEU A 118 -0.02 -19.85 -3.31
CA LEU A 118 -0.38 -18.48 -2.93
C LEU A 118 -1.68 -18.04 -3.62
N PHE A 119 -1.81 -18.32 -4.92
CA PHE A 119 -3.05 -18.06 -5.65
C PHE A 119 -4.23 -18.88 -5.13
N ALA A 120 -4.05 -20.18 -4.94
CA ALA A 120 -5.10 -21.05 -4.41
C ALA A 120 -5.59 -20.57 -3.05
N CYS A 121 -4.68 -20.07 -2.21
CA CYS A 121 -5.00 -19.50 -0.92
C CYS A 121 -5.82 -18.21 -1.05
N ALA A 122 -5.44 -17.31 -1.98
CA ALA A 122 -6.20 -16.09 -2.27
C ALA A 122 -7.59 -16.41 -2.85
N GLU A 123 -7.67 -17.34 -3.81
CA GLU A 123 -8.94 -17.77 -4.42
C GLU A 123 -9.92 -18.38 -3.40
N ALA A 124 -9.43 -19.19 -2.48
CA ALA A 124 -10.27 -19.75 -1.42
C ALA A 124 -11.00 -18.67 -0.60
N THR A 125 -10.44 -17.46 -0.50
CA THR A 125 -11.07 -16.33 0.19
C THR A 125 -12.24 -15.74 -0.59
N LEU A 126 -12.28 -15.87 -1.94
CA LEU A 126 -13.31 -15.30 -2.80
C LEU A 126 -14.68 -15.93 -2.56
N VAL A 127 -14.73 -17.20 -2.12
CA VAL A 127 -15.98 -17.88 -1.73
C VAL A 127 -16.73 -17.11 -0.63
N GLY A 128 -16.00 -16.46 0.28
CA GLY A 128 -16.56 -15.64 1.33
C GLY A 128 -17.06 -14.28 0.88
N GLN A 129 -17.02 -13.97 -0.42
CA GLN A 129 -17.40 -12.68 -1.00
C GLN A 129 -16.84 -11.48 -0.21
N PRO A 130 -15.51 -11.33 -0.11
CA PRO A 130 -14.92 -10.17 0.55
C PRO A 130 -15.36 -8.89 -0.16
N SER A 131 -15.48 -7.80 0.56
CA SER A 131 -15.81 -6.49 -0.04
C SER A 131 -14.73 -6.00 -0.99
N TRP A 132 -13.47 -6.40 -0.72
CA TRP A 132 -12.30 -6.13 -1.55
C TRP A 132 -11.28 -7.27 -1.40
N LEU A 133 -10.61 -7.61 -2.50
CA LEU A 133 -9.32 -8.27 -2.50
C LEU A 133 -8.27 -7.25 -2.98
N VAL A 134 -7.15 -7.17 -2.27
CA VAL A 134 -6.08 -6.18 -2.54
C VAL A 134 -4.80 -6.92 -2.90
N GLY A 135 -4.34 -6.77 -4.13
CA GLY A 135 -2.99 -7.18 -4.53
C GLY A 135 -2.01 -6.04 -4.33
N SER A 136 -0.98 -6.22 -3.49
CA SER A 136 -0.11 -5.09 -3.21
C SER A 136 1.34 -5.45 -2.86
N GLY A 137 2.23 -4.54 -3.20
CA GLY A 137 3.67 -4.63 -2.99
C GLY A 137 4.44 -5.05 -4.24
N SER A 138 5.77 -5.08 -4.11
CA SER A 138 6.65 -5.58 -5.17
C SER A 138 6.50 -7.09 -5.33
N LEU A 139 6.83 -7.60 -6.50
CA LEU A 139 6.96 -9.02 -6.73
C LEU A 139 8.36 -9.50 -6.30
N PRO A 140 8.48 -10.71 -5.69
CA PRO A 140 9.77 -11.28 -5.40
C PRO A 140 10.43 -11.82 -6.70
N PRO A 141 11.77 -12.07 -6.68
CA PRO A 141 12.48 -12.62 -7.82
C PRO A 141 11.84 -13.91 -8.34
N GLY A 142 11.76 -14.04 -9.66
CA GLY A 142 11.22 -15.24 -10.33
C GLY A 142 9.69 -15.30 -10.44
N VAL A 143 8.98 -14.36 -9.86
CA VAL A 143 7.53 -14.21 -10.05
C VAL A 143 7.26 -13.41 -11.31
N ASP A 144 6.35 -13.90 -12.13
CA ASP A 144 5.95 -13.23 -13.37
C ASP A 144 5.29 -11.87 -13.07
N GLU A 145 5.60 -10.88 -13.88
CA GLU A 145 5.03 -9.54 -13.79
C GLU A 145 3.51 -9.52 -14.05
N ASP A 146 2.94 -10.59 -14.60
CA ASP A 146 1.51 -10.79 -14.83
C ASP A 146 0.75 -11.24 -13.58
N LEU A 147 1.41 -11.53 -12.45
CA LEU A 147 0.77 -12.03 -11.24
C LEU A 147 -0.48 -11.22 -10.85
N TYR A 148 -0.36 -9.90 -10.83
CA TYR A 148 -1.49 -9.05 -10.46
C TYR A 148 -2.56 -8.95 -11.55
N ALA A 149 -2.20 -9.10 -12.84
CA ALA A 149 -3.17 -9.18 -13.92
C ALA A 149 -4.01 -10.47 -13.81
N GLU A 150 -3.37 -11.60 -13.49
CA GLU A 150 -4.06 -12.86 -13.22
C GLU A 150 -4.98 -12.75 -12.00
N LEU A 151 -4.53 -12.09 -10.92
CA LEU A 151 -5.36 -11.83 -9.74
C LEU A 151 -6.61 -11.03 -10.09
N VAL A 152 -6.48 -9.98 -10.92
CA VAL A 152 -7.61 -9.17 -11.39
C VAL A 152 -8.63 -10.05 -12.12
N GLN A 153 -8.17 -10.89 -13.05
CA GLN A 153 -9.08 -11.77 -13.80
C GLN A 153 -9.84 -12.74 -12.89
N ARG A 154 -9.15 -13.39 -11.95
CA ARG A 154 -9.77 -14.31 -10.98
C ARG A 154 -10.82 -13.62 -10.09
N CYS A 155 -10.54 -12.39 -9.68
CA CYS A 155 -11.52 -11.59 -8.92
C CYS A 155 -12.75 -11.24 -9.77
N HIS A 156 -12.56 -10.87 -11.04
CA HIS A 156 -13.68 -10.61 -11.96
C HIS A 156 -14.56 -11.85 -12.15
N ASP A 157 -13.96 -13.01 -12.38
CA ASP A 157 -14.68 -14.28 -12.55
C ASP A 157 -15.50 -14.65 -11.31
N ALA A 158 -15.02 -14.26 -10.13
CA ALA A 158 -15.71 -14.44 -8.85
C ALA A 158 -16.69 -13.32 -8.47
N GLY A 159 -16.77 -12.24 -9.25
CA GLY A 159 -17.59 -11.06 -8.95
C GLY A 159 -17.12 -10.26 -7.72
N VAL A 160 -15.83 -10.36 -7.36
CA VAL A 160 -15.23 -9.67 -6.22
C VAL A 160 -14.44 -8.45 -6.70
N ARG A 161 -14.61 -7.32 -6.01
CA ARG A 161 -13.85 -6.10 -6.32
C ARG A 161 -12.37 -6.27 -5.97
N VAL A 162 -11.50 -5.83 -6.88
CA VAL A 162 -10.04 -5.90 -6.71
C VAL A 162 -9.39 -4.53 -6.76
N ALA A 163 -8.47 -4.30 -5.80
CA ALA A 163 -7.62 -3.11 -5.75
C ALA A 163 -6.15 -3.52 -5.93
N ILE A 164 -5.39 -2.74 -6.70
CA ILE A 164 -3.97 -2.99 -6.94
C ILE A 164 -3.13 -1.79 -6.50
N ASP A 165 -2.08 -2.07 -5.71
CA ASP A 165 -1.08 -1.11 -5.27
C ASP A 165 0.33 -1.68 -5.45
N THR A 166 0.87 -1.55 -6.64
CA THR A 166 2.20 -2.01 -7.05
C THR A 166 2.85 -0.99 -7.97
N SER A 167 4.02 -1.30 -8.53
CA SER A 167 4.78 -0.40 -9.39
C SER A 167 5.34 -1.10 -10.62
N GLY A 168 5.91 -0.33 -11.54
CA GLY A 168 6.64 -0.84 -12.70
C GLY A 168 5.76 -1.65 -13.66
N GLN A 169 6.32 -2.70 -14.25
CA GLN A 169 5.62 -3.52 -15.24
C GLN A 169 4.44 -4.28 -14.65
N ALA A 170 4.55 -4.74 -13.39
CA ALA A 170 3.44 -5.40 -12.71
C ALA A 170 2.19 -4.49 -12.59
N LEU A 171 2.39 -3.17 -12.40
CA LEU A 171 1.29 -2.20 -12.43
C LEU A 171 0.72 -2.04 -13.85
N ARG A 172 1.56 -1.98 -14.89
CA ARG A 172 1.12 -1.88 -16.29
C ARG A 172 0.25 -3.08 -16.70
N HIS A 173 0.69 -4.28 -16.37
CA HIS A 173 -0.05 -5.51 -16.66
C HIS A 173 -1.37 -5.58 -15.89
N ALA A 174 -1.35 -5.21 -14.60
CA ALA A 174 -2.57 -5.15 -13.79
C ALA A 174 -3.59 -4.14 -14.35
N VAL A 175 -3.13 -2.95 -14.76
CA VAL A 175 -3.99 -1.91 -15.39
C VAL A 175 -4.60 -2.42 -16.69
N ALA A 176 -3.83 -3.16 -17.51
CA ALA A 176 -4.35 -3.76 -18.74
C ALA A 176 -5.47 -4.79 -18.49
N ALA A 177 -5.46 -5.47 -17.32
CA ALA A 177 -6.50 -6.40 -16.90
C ALA A 177 -7.76 -5.71 -16.32
N GLY A 178 -7.73 -4.40 -16.08
CA GLY A 178 -8.91 -3.60 -15.70
C GLY A 178 -9.37 -3.73 -14.25
N PRO A 179 -8.51 -3.49 -13.24
CA PRO A 179 -8.90 -3.57 -11.84
C PRO A 179 -9.96 -2.54 -11.47
N ASN A 180 -10.71 -2.80 -10.40
CA ASN A 180 -11.70 -1.85 -9.91
C ASN A 180 -11.07 -0.57 -9.32
N LEU A 181 -9.85 -0.69 -8.77
CA LEU A 181 -9.13 0.40 -8.16
C LEU A 181 -7.62 0.22 -8.33
N ILE A 182 -6.93 1.30 -8.69
CA ILE A 182 -5.48 1.41 -8.51
C ILE A 182 -5.16 2.61 -7.61
N LYS A 183 -4.06 2.48 -6.83
CA LYS A 183 -3.56 3.59 -6.03
C LYS A 183 -2.07 3.85 -6.29
N PRO A 184 -1.67 4.43 -7.41
CA PRO A 184 -0.29 4.88 -7.59
C PRO A 184 0.03 6.11 -6.73
N ASN A 185 1.31 6.30 -6.40
CA ASN A 185 1.84 7.62 -6.08
C ASN A 185 2.17 8.38 -7.36
N LEU A 186 2.65 9.63 -7.24
CA LEU A 186 2.97 10.45 -8.40
C LEU A 186 4.04 9.79 -9.29
N GLU A 187 5.14 9.30 -8.71
CA GLU A 187 6.24 8.64 -9.41
C GLU A 187 5.78 7.34 -10.11
N GLU A 188 4.96 6.53 -9.43
CA GLU A 188 4.37 5.31 -10.00
C GLU A 188 3.43 5.63 -11.18
N LEU A 189 2.66 6.73 -11.08
CA LEU A 189 1.80 7.18 -12.17
C LEU A 189 2.63 7.71 -13.36
N GLU A 190 3.65 8.53 -13.11
CA GLU A 190 4.58 9.00 -14.15
C GLU A 190 5.22 7.81 -14.89
N GLY A 191 5.69 6.82 -14.13
CA GLY A 191 6.22 5.58 -14.68
C GLY A 191 5.19 4.78 -15.46
N LEU A 192 3.91 4.80 -15.07
CA LEU A 192 2.83 4.09 -15.77
C LEU A 192 2.50 4.73 -17.13
N VAL A 193 2.49 6.08 -17.20
CA VAL A 193 2.10 6.83 -18.42
C VAL A 193 3.30 7.29 -19.24
N ASP A 194 4.53 7.00 -18.84
CA ASP A 194 5.79 7.40 -19.46
C ASP A 194 5.90 8.93 -19.71
N LYS A 195 5.41 9.72 -18.73
CA LYS A 195 5.41 11.19 -18.80
C LYS A 195 5.68 11.80 -17.43
N SER A 196 6.37 12.92 -17.39
CA SER A 196 6.46 13.76 -16.19
C SER A 196 5.16 14.54 -16.01
N LEU A 197 4.67 14.59 -14.76
CA LEU A 197 3.40 15.22 -14.39
C LEU A 197 3.69 16.34 -13.40
N SER A 198 3.80 17.57 -13.89
CA SER A 198 4.25 18.72 -13.11
C SER A 198 3.12 19.52 -12.45
N THR A 199 1.89 19.31 -12.90
CA THR A 199 0.69 19.99 -12.37
C THR A 199 -0.41 18.99 -12.01
N LEU A 200 -1.35 19.41 -11.18
CA LEU A 200 -2.54 18.61 -10.87
C LEU A 200 -3.38 18.35 -12.14
N GLY A 201 -3.36 19.26 -13.12
CA GLY A 201 -4.00 19.09 -14.42
C GLY A 201 -3.39 17.97 -15.25
N ASP A 202 -2.05 17.81 -15.19
CA ASP A 202 -1.36 16.71 -15.87
C ASP A 202 -1.78 15.37 -15.25
N VAL A 203 -1.82 15.30 -13.90
CA VAL A 203 -2.27 14.11 -13.18
C VAL A 203 -3.72 13.77 -13.50
N LEU A 204 -4.61 14.76 -13.50
CA LEU A 204 -6.02 14.56 -13.84
C LEU A 204 -6.17 14.01 -15.27
N THR A 205 -5.42 14.56 -16.22
CA THR A 205 -5.45 14.10 -17.62
C THR A 205 -5.03 12.63 -17.73
N ALA A 206 -3.91 12.27 -17.08
CA ALA A 206 -3.41 10.89 -17.06
C ALA A 206 -4.42 9.93 -16.40
N CYS A 207 -5.01 10.31 -15.26
CA CYS A 207 -6.02 9.51 -14.60
C CYS A 207 -7.31 9.33 -15.40
N THR A 208 -7.74 10.40 -16.09
CA THR A 208 -8.94 10.36 -16.95
C THR A 208 -8.76 9.39 -18.11
N ASP A 209 -7.58 9.37 -18.73
CA ASP A 209 -7.25 8.39 -19.77
C ASP A 209 -7.31 6.95 -19.26
N LEU A 210 -6.73 6.70 -18.10
CA LEU A 210 -6.77 5.36 -17.44
C LEU A 210 -8.21 4.93 -17.12
N VAL A 211 -9.03 5.82 -16.58
CA VAL A 211 -10.43 5.54 -16.24
C VAL A 211 -11.28 5.30 -17.48
N THR A 212 -11.04 6.05 -18.56
CA THR A 212 -11.79 5.91 -19.80
C THR A 212 -11.58 4.54 -20.46
N HIS A 213 -10.39 3.96 -20.31
CA HIS A 213 -9.99 2.80 -21.11
C HIS A 213 -9.76 1.51 -20.29
N ARG A 214 -9.46 1.59 -18.99
CA ARG A 214 -8.90 0.44 -18.27
C ARG A 214 -9.41 0.22 -16.86
N VAL A 215 -9.51 1.23 -16.03
CA VAL A 215 -9.67 1.12 -14.57
C VAL A 215 -10.94 1.83 -14.11
N ALA A 216 -11.71 1.24 -13.20
CA ALA A 216 -12.94 1.91 -12.74
C ALA A 216 -12.67 3.12 -11.84
N THR A 217 -11.61 3.06 -11.03
CA THR A 217 -11.24 4.12 -10.07
C THR A 217 -9.72 4.27 -9.98
N VAL A 218 -9.23 5.50 -10.06
CA VAL A 218 -7.83 5.85 -9.78
C VAL A 218 -7.78 6.79 -8.57
N VAL A 219 -6.96 6.43 -7.58
CA VAL A 219 -6.64 7.30 -6.43
C VAL A 219 -5.15 7.56 -6.45
N VAL A 220 -4.72 8.76 -6.78
CA VAL A 220 -3.29 9.13 -6.81
C VAL A 220 -2.90 9.82 -5.52
N SER A 221 -1.89 9.30 -4.83
CA SER A 221 -1.29 9.98 -3.68
C SER A 221 -0.15 10.88 -4.11
N MET A 222 -0.14 12.14 -3.63
CA MET A 222 0.79 13.20 -4.07
C MET A 222 1.50 13.85 -2.87
N GLY A 223 1.80 13.05 -1.84
CA GLY A 223 2.49 13.52 -0.63
C GLY A 223 1.77 14.68 0.04
N ARG A 224 2.46 15.81 0.22
CA ARG A 224 1.89 17.02 0.84
C ARG A 224 0.73 17.63 0.06
N HIS A 225 0.60 17.31 -1.22
CA HIS A 225 -0.49 17.75 -2.08
C HIS A 225 -1.74 16.89 -1.98
N GLY A 226 -1.78 15.94 -1.01
CA GLY A 226 -2.94 15.10 -0.73
C GLY A 226 -3.15 13.99 -1.74
N ALA A 227 -4.40 13.75 -2.13
CA ALA A 227 -4.75 12.72 -3.11
C ALA A 227 -5.86 13.17 -4.06
N LEU A 228 -5.75 12.72 -5.32
CA LEU A 228 -6.75 12.92 -6.36
C LEU A 228 -7.50 11.60 -6.61
N LEU A 229 -8.83 11.66 -6.59
CA LEU A 229 -9.74 10.59 -7.00
C LEU A 229 -10.31 10.91 -8.37
N VAL A 230 -10.25 9.94 -9.27
CA VAL A 230 -10.89 10.02 -10.59
C VAL A 230 -11.68 8.73 -10.85
N THR A 231 -12.93 8.90 -11.23
CA THR A 231 -13.83 7.84 -11.75
C THR A 231 -14.48 8.34 -13.03
N SER A 232 -15.30 7.53 -13.70
CA SER A 232 -16.05 7.96 -14.89
C SER A 232 -17.04 9.12 -14.64
N SER A 233 -17.40 9.39 -13.37
CA SER A 233 -18.43 10.38 -13.01
C SER A 233 -18.00 11.37 -11.94
N VAL A 234 -16.85 11.15 -11.29
CA VAL A 234 -16.41 11.94 -10.13
C VAL A 234 -14.94 12.28 -10.25
N ILE A 235 -14.63 13.55 -10.02
CA ILE A 235 -13.27 14.06 -9.76
C ILE A 235 -13.33 14.71 -8.39
N ALA A 236 -12.37 14.35 -7.50
CA ALA A 236 -12.27 14.97 -6.20
C ALA A 236 -10.80 15.04 -5.75
N HIS A 237 -10.42 16.16 -5.17
CA HIS A 237 -9.09 16.37 -4.59
C HIS A 237 -9.24 16.63 -3.10
N ALA A 238 -8.52 15.85 -2.29
CA ALA A 238 -8.55 15.97 -0.85
C ALA A 238 -7.13 16.18 -0.29
N VAL A 239 -7.00 17.11 0.65
CA VAL A 239 -5.73 17.47 1.29
C VAL A 239 -5.90 17.53 2.79
N ALA A 240 -4.95 16.96 3.52
CA ALA A 240 -4.83 17.12 4.97
C ALA A 240 -3.43 17.62 5.30
N PRO A 241 -3.27 18.91 5.64
CA PRO A 241 -1.96 19.48 5.93
C PRO A 241 -1.38 18.89 7.23
N VAL A 242 -0.13 18.44 7.17
CA VAL A 242 0.65 17.95 8.31
C VAL A 242 1.82 18.89 8.54
N SER A 243 1.87 19.52 9.71
CA SER A 243 2.91 20.51 10.05
C SER A 243 4.25 19.87 10.44
N THR A 244 4.22 18.68 11.03
CA THR A 244 5.40 17.99 11.58
C THR A 244 5.39 16.51 11.15
N PRO A 245 5.80 16.20 9.90
CA PRO A 245 5.91 14.81 9.48
C PRO A 245 7.07 14.13 10.20
N LEU A 246 6.82 12.90 10.71
CA LEU A 246 7.83 12.06 11.33
C LEU A 246 8.30 10.94 10.40
N SER A 247 7.38 10.35 9.64
CA SER A 247 7.70 9.29 8.67
C SER A 247 6.66 9.25 7.56
N THR A 248 7.11 9.03 6.33
CA THR A 248 6.20 8.81 5.18
C THR A 248 5.95 7.33 4.89
N VAL A 249 6.59 6.43 5.65
CA VAL A 249 6.49 4.98 5.45
C VAL A 249 5.08 4.51 5.82
N GLY A 250 4.42 3.81 4.90
CA GLY A 250 3.09 3.27 5.11
C GLY A 250 1.94 4.28 4.99
N ALA A 251 2.23 5.57 4.72
CA ALA A 251 1.16 6.58 4.56
C ALA A 251 0.24 6.27 3.37
N GLY A 252 0.81 5.82 2.24
CA GLY A 252 0.05 5.37 1.07
C GLY A 252 -0.77 4.11 1.35
N ASP A 253 -0.25 3.19 2.17
CA ASP A 253 -0.93 1.97 2.59
C ASP A 253 -2.10 2.31 3.52
N ALA A 254 -1.89 3.24 4.47
CA ALA A 254 -2.95 3.74 5.36
C ALA A 254 -4.05 4.48 4.58
N LEU A 255 -3.68 5.29 3.57
CA LEU A 255 -4.64 5.94 2.68
C LEU A 255 -5.50 4.90 1.95
N LEU A 256 -4.88 3.88 1.34
CA LEU A 256 -5.63 2.82 0.67
C LEU A 256 -6.53 2.06 1.64
N ALA A 257 -6.01 1.70 2.81
CA ALA A 257 -6.80 1.02 3.85
C ALA A 257 -8.05 1.81 4.24
N GLY A 258 -7.91 3.13 4.49
CA GLY A 258 -9.03 4.01 4.82
C GLY A 258 -10.06 4.14 3.70
N TYR A 259 -9.61 4.25 2.45
CA TYR A 259 -10.47 4.27 1.28
C TYR A 259 -11.28 2.97 1.14
N LEU A 260 -10.61 1.83 1.24
CA LEU A 260 -11.23 0.50 1.13
C LEU A 260 -12.19 0.22 2.30
N TYR A 261 -11.83 0.65 3.52
CA TYR A 261 -12.68 0.56 4.70
C TYR A 261 -14.00 1.31 4.48
N ALA A 262 -13.92 2.57 4.06
CA ALA A 262 -15.10 3.41 3.86
C ALA A 262 -15.99 2.89 2.71
N THR A 263 -15.40 2.56 1.55
CA THR A 263 -16.17 1.98 0.43
C THR A 263 -16.74 0.61 0.75
N GLY A 264 -16.02 -0.20 1.54
CA GLY A 264 -16.50 -1.49 2.03
C GLY A 264 -17.66 -1.38 3.03
N SER A 265 -17.81 -0.21 3.65
CA SER A 265 -18.91 0.13 4.57
C SER A 265 -20.05 0.90 3.90
N GLY A 266 -20.01 1.10 2.58
CA GLY A 266 -21.08 1.74 1.80
C GLY A 266 -20.95 3.26 1.65
N SER A 267 -19.82 3.86 2.04
CA SER A 267 -19.56 5.29 1.81
C SER A 267 -19.42 5.60 0.32
N THR A 268 -19.69 6.85 -0.06
CA THR A 268 -19.40 7.33 -1.42
C THR A 268 -17.88 7.32 -1.68
N SER A 269 -17.47 7.32 -2.95
CA SER A 269 -16.04 7.37 -3.29
C SER A 269 -15.37 8.67 -2.81
N VAL A 270 -16.13 9.77 -2.74
CA VAL A 270 -15.67 11.08 -2.23
C VAL A 270 -15.43 11.03 -0.72
N ASP A 271 -16.38 10.50 0.06
CA ASP A 271 -16.22 10.33 1.51
C ASP A 271 -15.10 9.34 1.84
N ALA A 272 -14.95 8.31 1.02
CA ALA A 272 -13.88 7.35 1.15
C ALA A 272 -12.50 7.97 0.87
N LEU A 273 -12.40 8.90 -0.09
CA LEU A 273 -11.17 9.67 -0.31
C LEU A 273 -10.79 10.47 0.94
N CYS A 274 -11.75 11.18 1.54
CA CYS A 274 -11.52 11.92 2.78
C CYS A 274 -11.03 11.01 3.91
N THR A 275 -11.66 9.84 4.07
CA THR A 275 -11.25 8.84 5.07
C THR A 275 -9.82 8.36 4.81
N GLY A 276 -9.50 8.02 3.55
CA GLY A 276 -8.17 7.58 3.15
C GLY A 276 -7.11 8.65 3.42
N VAL A 277 -7.37 9.89 2.99
CA VAL A 277 -6.45 11.03 3.20
C VAL A 277 -6.24 11.30 4.69
N ALA A 278 -7.29 11.22 5.51
CA ALA A 278 -7.16 11.37 6.96
C ALA A 278 -6.26 10.28 7.57
N TRP A 279 -6.41 9.01 7.17
CA TRP A 279 -5.57 7.93 7.66
C TRP A 279 -4.12 8.07 7.18
N GLY A 280 -3.91 8.42 5.90
CA GLY A 280 -2.57 8.68 5.37
C GLY A 280 -1.86 9.82 6.09
N ALA A 281 -2.56 10.94 6.33
CA ALA A 281 -2.04 12.09 7.05
C ALA A 281 -1.72 11.76 8.53
N ALA A 282 -2.59 11.00 9.21
CA ALA A 282 -2.31 10.53 10.56
C ALA A 282 -1.08 9.62 10.61
N ALA A 283 -0.91 8.72 9.64
CA ALA A 283 0.27 7.85 9.57
C ALA A 283 1.57 8.65 9.47
N VAL A 284 1.59 9.74 8.71
CA VAL A 284 2.78 10.61 8.56
C VAL A 284 3.22 11.24 9.89
N THR A 285 2.33 11.42 10.87
CA THR A 285 2.66 11.95 12.20
C THR A 285 3.21 10.90 13.16
N LEU A 286 3.28 9.62 12.75
CA LEU A 286 3.72 8.52 13.57
C LEU A 286 5.14 8.06 13.18
N PRO A 287 5.94 7.54 14.12
CA PRO A 287 7.29 7.07 13.84
C PRO A 287 7.29 5.74 13.05
N GLY A 288 8.19 5.64 12.09
CA GLY A 288 8.43 4.43 11.29
C GLY A 288 7.21 4.01 10.45
N SER A 289 6.83 2.74 10.50
CA SER A 289 5.66 2.17 9.80
C SER A 289 4.45 1.94 10.70
N ARG A 290 4.33 2.70 11.79
CA ARG A 290 3.19 2.59 12.71
C ARG A 290 1.91 2.99 11.98
N MET A 291 0.86 2.16 12.10
CA MET A 291 -0.44 2.44 11.51
C MET A 291 -1.31 3.30 12.46
N PRO A 292 -2.07 4.25 11.91
CA PRO A 292 -2.88 5.16 12.73
C PRO A 292 -4.06 4.43 13.35
N THR A 293 -4.38 4.81 14.59
CA THR A 293 -5.58 4.39 15.31
C THR A 293 -6.70 5.42 15.11
N PRO A 294 -7.96 5.10 15.48
CA PRO A 294 -9.04 6.09 15.47
C PRO A 294 -8.72 7.37 16.26
N ALA A 295 -7.95 7.26 17.35
CA ALA A 295 -7.52 8.41 18.15
C ALA A 295 -6.54 9.31 17.38
N ASP A 296 -5.60 8.71 16.63
CA ASP A 296 -4.64 9.45 15.81
C ASP A 296 -5.33 10.19 14.65
N VAL A 297 -6.40 9.63 14.11
CA VAL A 297 -7.17 10.20 12.99
C VAL A 297 -8.14 11.30 13.44
N ALA A 298 -8.64 11.25 14.68
CA ALA A 298 -9.72 12.13 15.16
C ALA A 298 -9.40 13.64 15.07
N GLY A 299 -8.10 14.01 15.11
CA GLY A 299 -7.65 15.39 14.98
C GLY A 299 -7.35 15.86 13.54
N ILE A 300 -7.40 14.96 12.57
CA ILE A 300 -7.04 15.27 11.19
C ILE A 300 -8.20 15.97 10.48
N ARG A 301 -7.92 17.15 9.93
CA ARG A 301 -8.88 17.89 9.12
C ARG A 301 -8.56 17.73 7.64
N VAL A 302 -9.53 17.27 6.88
CA VAL A 302 -9.41 17.10 5.43
C VAL A 302 -10.17 18.21 4.74
N SER A 303 -9.51 18.91 3.81
CA SER A 303 -10.13 19.83 2.87
C SER A 303 -10.42 19.08 1.58
N LEU A 304 -11.64 19.17 1.10
CA LEU A 304 -12.12 18.48 -0.10
C LEU A 304 -12.63 19.50 -1.12
N THR A 305 -12.32 19.27 -2.40
CA THR A 305 -12.91 19.97 -3.52
C THR A 305 -13.22 19.02 -4.67
N THR A 306 -14.34 19.24 -5.36
CA THR A 306 -14.69 18.57 -6.63
C THR A 306 -14.30 19.42 -7.86
N GLU A 307 -13.81 20.62 -7.63
CA GLU A 307 -13.27 21.55 -8.64
C GLU A 307 -11.80 21.85 -8.31
N PRO A 308 -10.88 20.90 -8.56
CA PRO A 308 -9.48 21.07 -8.20
C PRO A 308 -8.80 22.17 -9.04
N ASP A 309 -7.85 22.87 -8.41
CA ASP A 309 -6.98 23.83 -9.13
C ASP A 309 -6.01 23.06 -10.03
N LEU A 310 -6.30 23.02 -11.31
CA LEU A 310 -5.51 22.30 -12.31
C LEU A 310 -4.12 22.91 -12.54
N ALA A 311 -3.92 24.18 -12.18
CA ALA A 311 -2.63 24.85 -12.27
C ALA A 311 -1.73 24.61 -11.05
N LEU A 312 -2.23 23.93 -10.01
CA LEU A 312 -1.46 23.60 -8.81
C LEU A 312 -0.17 22.85 -9.18
N PRO A 313 1.03 23.45 -8.91
CA PRO A 313 2.28 22.79 -9.23
C PRO A 313 2.58 21.67 -8.23
N LEU A 314 3.02 20.51 -8.74
CA LEU A 314 3.41 19.34 -7.95
C LEU A 314 4.93 19.28 -7.84
N THR A 315 5.52 20.31 -7.22
CA THR A 315 6.97 20.30 -6.93
C THR A 315 7.24 19.42 -5.70
N SER A 316 8.27 18.57 -5.78
CA SER A 316 8.77 17.71 -4.70
C SER A 316 9.29 18.52 -3.51
#